data_6fda6c04f3099af6a1fa1d08f77d847a
#
_entry.id   6fda6c04f3099af6a1fa1d08f77d847a
#
_cell.length_a   1.000
_cell.length_b   1.000
_cell.length_c   1.000
_cell.angle_alpha   90.00
_cell.angle_beta   90.00
_cell.angle_gamma   90.00
#
_symmetry.space_group_name_H-M   'P 1'
#
loop_
_entity.id
_entity.type
_entity.pdbx_description
1 polymer ?
#
loop_
_entity_poly.entity_id
_entity_poly.type
_entity_poly.pdbx_seq_one_letter_code
_entity_poly.pdbx_strand_id
1 'polypeptide(L)'
;MKKITLILLAFAMTLGMNLSAQDKYGPNKDECIKYLSYYQEYYKAKNYDDALPNWRTAMKLCPPTASQNMLLNGMTLLGKEINKAKDPATRAALVDSLLMLNDLRAEYYPNYAVAAMNTKGQYMTQFYKDPKALYEGLGKIVEANQEKTKPSLLLLQLNSAIDMYKAGNLGADEVINTYQNAIALVGKAEQTEDVVKTKSDIEGLFITSQVASCDNLIALFTPRYEADPENVELATNIVKMMGNTEGCQNNGLFLKAVTKMHTAEPSAASAYYLYKLHASKDESGTAVKYLEEALAFPDLDSQTKANYQLELATYCIKSGMNGKAFDAARKAAEFDPANQGKAYYLIGTIWGAVRCGGNEVERRANYWVAVDYLQKAKAADESLTADCNKLIGSYSVYYPQKAEAFMYDIVDGQSYTVNCGGMRATTTVRTQK
;
A
#
# COMPACT_ATOMS: atom_id res chain seq x y z
N MET A 1 -56.80 31.12 3.17
CA MET A 1 -55.79 31.44 4.15
C MET A 1 -54.49 31.68 3.42
N LYS A 2 -54.40 32.79 2.77
CA LYS A 2 -53.28 33.37 2.01
C LYS A 2 -53.02 34.70 2.69
N LYS A 3 -51.77 35.07 2.92
CA LYS A 3 -51.28 36.37 3.48
C LYS A 3 -50.61 36.25 4.83
N ILE A 4 -49.45 35.61 4.96
CA ILE A 4 -48.42 35.89 5.98
C ILE A 4 -47.05 35.34 5.45
N THR A 5 -46.61 35.74 4.27
CA THR A 5 -45.29 35.27 3.76
C THR A 5 -44.61 36.39 2.92
N LEU A 6 -44.84 37.63 3.29
CA LEU A 6 -44.30 38.73 2.47
C LEU A 6 -43.77 39.95 3.28
N ILE A 7 -43.39 39.79 4.56
CA ILE A 7 -42.87 40.87 5.39
C ILE A 7 -41.50 40.55 6.03
N LEU A 8 -40.83 39.49 5.63
CA LEU A 8 -39.47 39.13 6.14
C LEU A 8 -38.34 39.31 5.14
N LEU A 9 -38.62 39.93 3.98
CA LEU A 9 -37.58 40.17 2.94
C LEU A 9 -37.26 41.66 2.71
N ALA A 10 -37.74 42.57 3.56
CA ALA A 10 -37.52 44.01 3.40
C ALA A 10 -36.67 44.65 4.51
N PHE A 11 -36.07 43.86 5.43
CA PHE A 11 -35.25 44.42 6.52
C PHE A 11 -33.76 44.05 6.42
N ALA A 12 -33.32 43.43 5.30
CA ALA A 12 -31.94 43.03 5.07
C ALA A 12 -31.14 43.96 4.11
N MET A 13 -31.67 45.16 3.79
CA MET A 13 -31.03 46.03 2.80
C MET A 13 -30.69 47.45 3.29
N THR A 14 -30.54 47.69 4.61
CA THR A 14 -30.07 48.99 5.09
C THR A 14 -29.06 48.91 6.22
N LEU A 15 -28.23 47.91 6.25
CA LEU A 15 -26.93 47.97 6.90
C LEU A 15 -25.87 47.98 5.80
N GLY A 16 -25.87 49.03 5.00
CA GLY A 16 -24.69 49.51 4.33
C GLY A 16 -23.70 49.88 5.44
N MET A 17 -22.96 48.86 5.94
CA MET A 17 -21.74 49.14 6.69
C MET A 17 -20.83 49.90 5.76
N ASN A 18 -20.67 51.22 6.04
CA ASN A 18 -19.46 51.90 5.67
C ASN A 18 -18.30 51.09 6.23
N LEU A 19 -17.74 50.18 5.43
CA LEU A 19 -16.36 49.75 5.58
C LEU A 19 -15.52 51.00 5.27
N SER A 20 -15.47 51.95 6.22
CA SER A 20 -14.34 52.86 6.31
C SER A 20 -13.12 51.95 6.37
N ALA A 21 -12.15 52.18 5.48
CA ALA A 21 -10.88 51.47 5.46
C ALA A 21 -10.33 51.46 6.88
N GLN A 22 -10.54 50.36 7.61
CA GLN A 22 -10.17 50.24 9.01
C GLN A 22 -8.67 50.49 9.04
N ASP A 23 -8.24 51.52 9.78
CA ASP A 23 -6.83 51.92 9.79
C ASP A 23 -6.00 50.68 10.09
N LYS A 24 -5.11 50.31 9.19
CA LYS A 24 -4.24 49.12 9.24
C LYS A 24 -3.58 48.94 10.61
N TYR A 25 -3.37 50.04 11.33
CA TYR A 25 -2.67 50.05 12.62
C TYR A 25 -3.62 50.12 13.82
N GLY A 26 -4.93 50.19 13.60
CA GLY A 26 -5.93 50.22 14.66
C GLY A 26 -6.02 51.59 15.39
N PRO A 27 -6.76 51.62 16.53
CA PRO A 27 -7.04 52.87 17.24
C PRO A 27 -5.79 53.53 17.88
N ASN A 28 -4.74 52.76 18.15
CA ASN A 28 -3.50 53.22 18.76
C ASN A 28 -2.37 53.38 17.72
N LYS A 29 -2.68 53.97 16.57
CA LYS A 29 -1.82 54.01 15.38
C LYS A 29 -0.39 54.46 15.67
N ASP A 30 -0.19 55.60 16.30
CA ASP A 30 1.14 56.17 16.52
C ASP A 30 1.99 55.27 17.44
N GLU A 31 1.41 54.78 18.52
CA GLU A 31 2.07 53.87 19.45
C GLU A 31 2.34 52.49 18.77
N CYS A 32 1.39 51.99 17.97
CA CYS A 32 1.58 50.79 17.20
C CYS A 32 2.79 50.92 16.26
N ILE A 33 2.84 51.98 15.43
CA ILE A 33 3.94 52.22 14.50
C ILE A 33 5.27 52.34 15.24
N LYS A 34 5.29 53.06 16.35
CA LYS A 34 6.48 53.27 17.18
C LYS A 34 7.05 51.94 17.67
N TYR A 35 6.22 51.08 18.29
CA TYR A 35 6.70 49.80 18.83
C TYR A 35 6.99 48.79 17.75
N LEU A 36 6.30 48.80 16.58
CA LEU A 36 6.68 48.06 15.41
C LEU A 36 8.09 48.42 14.92
N SER A 37 8.43 49.71 14.88
CA SER A 37 9.73 50.21 14.47
C SER A 37 10.83 49.77 15.47
N TYR A 38 10.60 49.99 16.77
CA TYR A 38 11.57 49.66 17.82
C TYR A 38 11.92 48.15 17.83
N TYR A 39 10.92 47.28 17.87
CA TYR A 39 11.22 45.86 17.87
C TYR A 39 11.93 45.40 16.58
N GLN A 40 11.58 45.98 15.41
CA GLN A 40 12.21 45.63 14.14
C GLN A 40 13.68 46.07 14.06
N GLU A 41 14.03 47.20 14.59
CA GLU A 41 15.42 47.66 14.67
C GLU A 41 16.26 46.70 15.49
N TYR A 42 15.84 46.37 16.71
CA TYR A 42 16.52 45.44 17.58
C TYR A 42 16.56 44.04 16.94
N TYR A 43 15.45 43.60 16.34
CA TYR A 43 15.38 42.29 15.68
C TYR A 43 16.36 42.19 14.50
N LYS A 44 16.45 43.22 13.64
CA LYS A 44 17.44 43.27 12.54
C LYS A 44 18.86 43.26 13.04
N ALA A 45 19.13 43.95 14.13
CA ALA A 45 20.41 43.95 14.81
C ALA A 45 20.72 42.64 15.56
N LYS A 46 19.80 41.66 15.50
CA LYS A 46 19.87 40.36 16.25
C LYS A 46 19.91 40.52 17.78
N ASN A 47 19.59 41.72 18.28
CA ASN A 47 19.42 42.00 19.70
C ASN A 47 18.01 41.57 20.15
N TYR A 48 17.82 40.29 20.36
CA TYR A 48 16.49 39.69 20.62
C TYR A 48 15.99 40.01 22.03
N ASP A 49 16.88 40.24 22.98
CA ASP A 49 16.51 40.54 24.36
C ASP A 49 15.82 41.92 24.46
N ASP A 50 16.30 42.92 23.71
CA ASP A 50 15.64 44.23 23.61
C ASP A 50 14.47 44.22 22.61
N ALA A 51 14.51 43.37 21.58
CA ALA A 51 13.41 43.24 20.63
C ALA A 51 12.14 42.69 21.31
N LEU A 52 12.26 41.73 22.22
CA LEU A 52 11.13 40.98 22.79
C LEU A 52 10.14 41.88 23.58
N PRO A 53 10.55 42.77 24.52
CA PRO A 53 9.60 43.63 25.24
C PRO A 53 8.89 44.59 24.31
N ASN A 54 9.58 45.15 23.31
CA ASN A 54 9.00 46.04 22.31
C ASN A 54 8.01 45.29 21.42
N TRP A 55 8.33 44.09 21.01
CA TRP A 55 7.43 43.20 20.24
C TRP A 55 6.18 42.83 21.06
N ARG A 56 6.30 42.48 22.34
CA ARG A 56 5.15 42.21 23.22
C ARG A 56 4.22 43.45 23.34
N THR A 57 4.78 44.63 23.37
CA THR A 57 4.00 45.88 23.38
C THR A 57 3.31 46.09 22.05
N ALA A 58 4.00 45.87 20.91
CA ALA A 58 3.41 45.93 19.59
C ALA A 58 2.23 44.93 19.43
N MET A 59 2.40 43.69 19.92
CA MET A 59 1.33 42.66 19.89
C MET A 59 0.09 43.04 20.69
N LYS A 60 0.20 43.91 21.70
CA LYS A 60 -0.93 44.39 22.48
C LYS A 60 -1.64 45.60 21.83
N LEU A 61 -0.90 46.45 21.14
CA LEU A 61 -1.38 47.73 20.61
C LEU A 61 -1.82 47.66 19.15
N CYS A 62 -1.19 46.78 18.38
CA CYS A 62 -1.43 46.66 16.95
C CYS A 62 -2.41 45.50 16.64
N PRO A 63 -3.33 45.67 15.69
CA PRO A 63 -4.09 44.54 15.16
C PRO A 63 -3.17 43.59 14.41
N PRO A 64 -3.52 42.28 14.33
CA PRO A 64 -2.73 41.29 13.60
C PRO A 64 -2.44 41.69 12.14
N THR A 65 -3.34 42.43 11.51
CA THR A 65 -3.22 42.93 10.13
C THR A 65 -2.16 44.03 9.96
N ALA A 66 -1.65 44.64 11.05
CA ALA A 66 -0.68 45.73 10.98
C ALA A 66 0.63 45.32 10.31
N SER A 67 1.12 44.08 10.60
CA SER A 67 2.35 43.56 10.00
C SER A 67 2.43 42.05 10.10
N GLN A 68 2.51 41.37 8.95
CA GLN A 68 2.79 39.92 8.93
C GLN A 68 4.12 39.59 9.61
N ASN A 69 5.13 40.46 9.45
CA ASN A 69 6.43 40.28 10.09
C ASN A 69 6.35 40.33 11.62
N MET A 70 5.38 41.00 12.19
CA MET A 70 5.15 41.00 13.63
C MET A 70 4.83 39.56 14.12
N LEU A 71 4.04 38.81 13.36
CA LEU A 71 3.73 37.42 13.66
C LEU A 71 4.94 36.50 13.41
N LEU A 72 5.61 36.66 12.26
CA LEU A 72 6.76 35.83 11.88
C LEU A 72 7.97 36.00 12.83
N ASN A 73 8.32 37.27 13.10
CA ASN A 73 9.44 37.59 14.00
C ASN A 73 9.12 37.17 15.44
N GLY A 74 7.84 37.25 15.82
CA GLY A 74 7.36 36.79 17.12
C GLY A 74 7.61 35.29 17.35
N MET A 75 7.42 34.46 16.32
CA MET A 75 7.71 33.04 16.40
C MET A 75 9.21 32.81 16.71
N THR A 76 10.10 33.58 16.08
CA THR A 76 11.55 33.50 16.35
C THR A 76 11.88 33.95 17.77
N LEU A 77 11.29 35.07 18.23
CA LEU A 77 11.51 35.58 19.58
C LEU A 77 11.01 34.62 20.64
N LEU A 78 9.78 34.12 20.50
CA LEU A 78 9.23 33.11 21.42
C LEU A 78 10.02 31.81 21.40
N GLY A 79 10.47 31.32 20.24
CA GLY A 79 11.31 30.12 20.14
C GLY A 79 12.60 30.23 20.95
N LYS A 80 13.22 31.41 20.97
CA LYS A 80 14.41 31.67 21.82
C LYS A 80 14.07 31.65 23.31
N GLU A 81 12.94 32.25 23.70
CA GLU A 81 12.48 32.23 25.10
C GLU A 81 12.09 30.84 25.59
N ILE A 82 11.43 30.05 24.73
CA ILE A 82 11.12 28.64 25.03
C ILE A 82 12.40 27.84 25.36
N ASN A 83 13.49 28.10 24.62
CA ASN A 83 14.77 27.44 24.87
C ASN A 83 15.45 27.90 26.17
N LYS A 84 15.20 29.14 26.63
CA LYS A 84 15.71 29.69 27.91
C LYS A 84 14.85 29.27 29.11
N ALA A 85 13.55 28.98 28.89
CA ALA A 85 12.60 28.69 29.95
C ALA A 85 12.90 27.34 30.64
N LYS A 86 13.20 27.42 31.94
CA LYS A 86 13.49 26.26 32.82
C LYS A 86 12.21 25.71 33.46
N ASP A 87 11.26 26.59 33.77
CA ASP A 87 9.98 26.23 34.37
C ASP A 87 9.03 25.63 33.33
N PRO A 88 8.49 24.40 33.54
CA PRO A 88 7.61 23.73 32.57
C PRO A 88 6.32 24.51 32.24
N ALA A 89 5.72 25.19 33.24
CA ALA A 89 4.48 25.93 33.03
C ALA A 89 4.73 27.18 32.17
N THR A 90 5.81 27.93 32.45
CA THR A 90 6.25 29.07 31.63
C THR A 90 6.56 28.60 30.19
N ARG A 91 7.26 27.49 30.05
CA ARG A 91 7.55 26.92 28.73
C ARG A 91 6.30 26.57 27.96
N ALA A 92 5.33 25.92 28.58
CA ALA A 92 4.05 25.57 27.96
C ALA A 92 3.30 26.82 27.48
N ALA A 93 3.17 27.84 28.32
CA ALA A 93 2.52 29.10 27.96
C ALA A 93 3.20 29.84 26.80
N LEU A 94 4.53 29.76 26.70
CA LEU A 94 5.28 30.30 25.56
C LEU A 94 5.04 29.50 24.28
N VAL A 95 4.94 28.17 24.37
CA VAL A 95 4.58 27.29 23.24
C VAL A 95 3.18 27.62 22.74
N ASP A 96 2.20 27.71 23.64
CA ASP A 96 0.81 28.09 23.28
C ASP A 96 0.77 29.44 22.56
N SER A 97 1.53 30.44 23.06
CA SER A 97 1.67 31.75 22.42
C SER A 97 2.28 31.64 21.03
N LEU A 98 3.29 30.80 20.84
CA LEU A 98 3.93 30.57 19.54
C LEU A 98 2.97 29.91 18.55
N LEU A 99 2.19 28.91 18.97
CA LEU A 99 1.18 28.26 18.15
C LEU A 99 0.05 29.22 17.76
N MET A 100 -0.39 30.07 18.70
CA MET A 100 -1.39 31.12 18.45
C MET A 100 -0.94 32.12 17.36
N LEU A 101 0.34 32.45 17.25
CA LEU A 101 0.83 33.32 16.17
C LEU A 101 0.61 32.71 14.78
N ASN A 102 0.66 31.39 14.65
CA ASN A 102 0.35 30.71 13.39
C ASN A 102 -1.16 30.77 13.10
N ASP A 103 -2.02 30.62 14.12
CA ASP A 103 -3.46 30.76 13.95
C ASP A 103 -3.83 32.17 13.48
N LEU A 104 -3.29 33.20 14.13
CA LEU A 104 -3.45 34.59 13.71
C LEU A 104 -2.95 34.82 12.28
N ARG A 105 -1.82 34.21 11.92
CA ARG A 105 -1.30 34.34 10.54
C ARG A 105 -2.23 33.63 9.54
N ALA A 106 -2.78 32.48 9.86
CA ALA A 106 -3.72 31.79 8.98
C ALA A 106 -5.02 32.58 8.80
N GLU A 107 -5.54 33.17 9.87
CA GLU A 107 -6.78 33.95 9.88
C GLU A 107 -6.65 35.27 9.12
N TYR A 108 -5.63 36.05 9.46
CA TYR A 108 -5.50 37.44 8.94
C TYR A 108 -4.72 37.53 7.63
N TYR A 109 -4.05 36.47 7.21
CA TYR A 109 -3.28 36.39 5.95
C TYR A 109 -3.64 35.12 5.17
N PRO A 110 -4.84 35.02 4.56
CA PRO A 110 -5.36 33.79 3.95
C PRO A 110 -4.46 33.20 2.90
N ASN A 111 -3.72 34.01 2.14
CA ASN A 111 -2.76 33.53 1.15
C ASN A 111 -1.61 32.72 1.76
N TYR A 112 -1.41 32.79 3.06
CA TYR A 112 -0.38 32.09 3.80
C TYR A 112 -0.96 31.08 4.81
N ALA A 113 -2.28 30.86 4.82
CA ALA A 113 -2.95 29.99 5.79
C ALA A 113 -2.36 28.57 5.80
N VAL A 114 -2.22 27.95 4.62
CA VAL A 114 -1.61 26.63 4.47
C VAL A 114 -0.20 26.58 5.03
N ALA A 115 0.63 27.57 4.70
CA ALA A 115 2.01 27.64 5.20
C ALA A 115 2.05 27.87 6.72
N ALA A 116 1.15 28.68 7.27
CA ALA A 116 1.04 28.92 8.70
C ALA A 116 0.65 27.65 9.45
N MET A 117 -0.37 26.93 8.99
CA MET A 117 -0.83 25.70 9.62
C MET A 117 0.22 24.58 9.53
N ASN A 118 0.92 24.44 8.39
CA ASN A 118 2.05 23.51 8.29
C ASN A 118 3.19 23.87 9.27
N THR A 119 3.50 25.15 9.44
CA THR A 119 4.48 25.62 10.42
C THR A 119 4.03 25.35 11.85
N LYS A 120 2.73 25.57 12.16
CA LYS A 120 2.13 25.21 13.45
C LYS A 120 2.33 23.73 13.75
N GLY A 121 2.04 22.84 12.79
CA GLY A 121 2.26 21.40 12.93
C GLY A 121 3.72 21.05 13.25
N GLN A 122 4.67 21.68 12.57
CA GLN A 122 6.10 21.47 12.86
C GLN A 122 6.48 21.89 14.29
N TYR A 123 5.95 23.02 14.79
CA TYR A 123 6.16 23.42 16.19
C TYR A 123 5.49 22.47 17.17
N MET A 124 4.29 21.98 16.87
CA MET A 124 3.64 20.97 17.72
C MET A 124 4.50 19.71 17.82
N THR A 125 5.05 19.19 16.72
CA THR A 125 5.93 18.01 16.76
C THR A 125 7.23 18.24 17.52
N GLN A 126 7.72 19.47 17.57
CA GLN A 126 8.91 19.84 18.31
C GLN A 126 8.66 19.90 19.82
N PHE A 127 7.52 20.42 20.24
CA PHE A 127 7.28 20.79 21.63
C PHE A 127 6.32 19.86 22.38
N TYR A 128 5.36 19.26 21.72
CA TYR A 128 4.41 18.33 22.32
C TYR A 128 5.04 16.95 22.48
N LYS A 129 4.83 16.36 23.66
CA LYS A 129 5.28 14.98 23.95
C LYS A 129 4.10 14.04 24.12
N ASP A 130 2.91 14.58 24.37
CA ASP A 130 1.69 13.79 24.53
C ASP A 130 1.16 13.37 23.16
N PRO A 131 1.04 12.06 22.86
CA PRO A 131 0.50 11.57 21.60
C PRO A 131 -0.91 12.04 21.31
N LYS A 132 -1.76 12.22 22.35
CA LYS A 132 -3.12 12.70 22.19
C LYS A 132 -3.14 14.14 21.67
N ALA A 133 -2.39 15.03 22.29
CA ALA A 133 -2.30 16.42 21.87
C ALA A 133 -1.74 16.57 20.45
N LEU A 134 -0.78 15.70 20.06
CA LEU A 134 -0.26 15.64 18.69
C LEU A 134 -1.31 15.13 17.71
N TYR A 135 -1.96 14.02 18.00
CA TYR A 135 -2.98 13.43 17.14
C TYR A 135 -4.13 14.40 16.84
N GLU A 136 -4.71 14.97 17.90
CA GLU A 136 -5.84 15.92 17.79
C GLU A 136 -5.42 17.22 17.09
N GLY A 137 -4.25 17.75 17.44
CA GLY A 137 -3.77 19.00 16.87
C GLY A 137 -3.34 18.89 15.42
N LEU A 138 -2.63 17.80 15.05
CA LEU A 138 -2.28 17.52 13.67
C LEU A 138 -3.53 17.21 12.84
N GLY A 139 -4.53 16.53 13.42
CA GLY A 139 -5.81 16.26 12.78
C GLY A 139 -6.49 17.53 12.28
N LYS A 140 -6.55 18.57 13.10
CA LYS A 140 -7.12 19.90 12.73
C LYS A 140 -6.34 20.55 11.57
N ILE A 141 -5.02 20.36 11.55
CA ILE A 141 -4.17 20.91 10.47
C ILE A 141 -4.42 20.15 9.16
N VAL A 142 -4.53 18.82 9.25
CA VAL A 142 -4.84 17.97 8.08
C VAL A 142 -6.22 18.31 7.53
N GLU A 143 -7.22 18.49 8.38
CA GLU A 143 -8.56 18.88 7.98
C GLU A 143 -8.58 20.25 7.25
N ALA A 144 -7.82 21.22 7.75
CA ALA A 144 -7.74 22.56 7.16
C ALA A 144 -6.94 22.60 5.85
N ASN A 145 -5.85 21.86 5.74
CA ASN A 145 -4.90 21.95 4.62
C ASN A 145 -5.13 20.88 3.54
N GLN A 146 -5.79 19.75 3.87
CA GLN A 146 -6.05 18.62 3.00
C GLN A 146 -4.75 18.16 2.28
N GLU A 147 -4.75 18.04 0.94
CA GLU A 147 -3.60 17.63 0.13
C GLU A 147 -2.39 18.59 0.18
N LYS A 148 -2.58 19.80 0.74
CA LYS A 148 -1.50 20.78 0.97
C LYS A 148 -0.84 20.61 2.33
N THR A 149 -1.25 19.63 3.12
CA THR A 149 -0.56 19.25 4.36
C THR A 149 0.81 18.68 4.02
N LYS A 150 1.85 19.11 4.76
CA LYS A 150 3.18 18.52 4.58
C LYS A 150 3.15 17.01 4.86
N PRO A 151 3.66 16.15 3.95
CA PRO A 151 3.64 14.70 4.13
C PRO A 151 4.21 14.22 5.47
N SER A 152 5.26 14.86 5.97
CA SER A 152 5.84 14.55 7.28
C SER A 152 4.87 14.72 8.45
N LEU A 153 3.90 15.64 8.36
CA LEU A 153 2.88 15.83 9.40
C LEU A 153 1.83 14.71 9.37
N LEU A 154 1.51 14.18 8.19
CA LEU A 154 0.63 13.02 8.03
C LEU A 154 1.27 11.77 8.66
N LEU A 155 2.56 11.55 8.42
CA LEU A 155 3.31 10.46 9.04
C LEU A 155 3.30 10.58 10.58
N LEU A 156 3.52 11.78 11.12
CA LEU A 156 3.55 12.03 12.56
C LEU A 156 2.16 11.90 13.20
N GLN A 157 1.10 12.30 12.51
CA GLN A 157 -0.27 12.06 12.97
C GLN A 157 -0.57 10.57 13.08
N LEU A 158 -0.21 9.78 12.05
CA LEU A 158 -0.37 8.34 12.09
C LEU A 158 0.45 7.70 13.23
N ASN A 159 1.69 8.13 13.41
CA ASN A 159 2.51 7.63 14.52
C ASN A 159 1.85 7.89 15.88
N SER A 160 1.33 9.11 16.08
CA SER A 160 0.63 9.46 17.32
C SER A 160 -0.66 8.64 17.52
N ALA A 161 -1.41 8.36 16.44
CA ALA A 161 -2.57 7.48 16.47
C ALA A 161 -2.20 6.05 16.89
N ILE A 162 -1.11 5.51 16.35
CA ILE A 162 -0.60 4.17 16.70
C ILE A 162 -0.15 4.12 18.16
N ASP A 163 0.53 5.15 18.64
CA ASP A 163 0.95 5.24 20.06
C ASP A 163 -0.26 5.26 21.00
N MET A 164 -1.31 6.00 20.63
CA MET A 164 -2.57 6.01 21.39
C MET A 164 -3.29 4.65 21.35
N TYR A 165 -3.29 3.97 20.20
CA TYR A 165 -3.84 2.62 20.08
C TYR A 165 -3.10 1.63 20.99
N LYS A 166 -1.77 1.63 20.96
CA LYS A 166 -0.95 0.78 21.83
C LYS A 166 -1.18 1.04 23.33
N ALA A 167 -1.53 2.28 23.65
CA ALA A 167 -1.87 2.68 25.02
C ALA A 167 -3.36 2.39 25.39
N GLY A 168 -4.17 1.85 24.45
CA GLY A 168 -5.60 1.58 24.67
C GLY A 168 -6.50 2.82 24.67
N ASN A 169 -6.01 3.96 24.17
CA ASN A 169 -6.71 5.25 24.15
C ASN A 169 -7.34 5.59 22.79
N LEU A 170 -7.16 4.73 21.77
CA LEU A 170 -7.73 4.90 20.43
C LEU A 170 -8.12 3.52 19.88
N GLY A 171 -9.18 3.44 19.08
CA GLY A 171 -9.60 2.22 18.42
C GLY A 171 -8.76 1.90 17.17
N ALA A 172 -8.76 0.64 16.75
CA ALA A 172 -8.07 0.23 15.52
C ALA A 172 -8.65 0.90 14.28
N ASP A 173 -9.97 1.10 14.25
CA ASP A 173 -10.71 1.77 13.18
C ASP A 173 -10.26 3.21 12.96
N GLU A 174 -10.00 3.96 14.04
CA GLU A 174 -9.50 5.33 13.96
C GLU A 174 -8.08 5.39 13.42
N VAL A 175 -7.20 4.45 13.79
CA VAL A 175 -5.84 4.36 13.23
C VAL A 175 -5.88 3.99 11.75
N ILE A 176 -6.72 3.02 11.36
CA ILE A 176 -6.87 2.60 9.97
C ILE A 176 -7.41 3.76 9.12
N ASN A 177 -8.40 4.51 9.63
CA ASN A 177 -8.93 5.70 8.95
C ASN A 177 -7.86 6.78 8.79
N THR A 178 -7.04 7.02 9.82
CA THR A 178 -5.92 7.97 9.78
C THR A 178 -4.90 7.55 8.71
N TYR A 179 -4.55 6.27 8.64
CA TYR A 179 -3.68 5.73 7.59
C TYR A 179 -4.27 5.92 6.19
N GLN A 180 -5.54 5.54 5.98
CA GLN A 180 -6.20 5.68 4.68
C GLN A 180 -6.23 7.14 4.21
N ASN A 181 -6.55 8.07 5.11
CA ASN A 181 -6.55 9.50 4.82
C ASN A 181 -5.14 10.00 4.48
N ALA A 182 -4.13 9.60 5.25
CA ALA A 182 -2.74 9.98 5.00
C ALA A 182 -2.26 9.51 3.61
N ILE A 183 -2.52 8.26 3.24
CA ILE A 183 -2.16 7.69 1.92
C ILE A 183 -2.90 8.41 0.78
N ALA A 184 -4.20 8.70 0.96
CA ALA A 184 -4.99 9.40 -0.05
C ALA A 184 -4.45 10.84 -0.28
N LEU A 185 -4.09 11.56 0.78
CA LEU A 185 -3.58 12.92 0.69
C LEU A 185 -2.15 12.97 0.11
N VAL A 186 -1.26 12.07 0.54
CA VAL A 186 0.10 11.97 -0.03
C VAL A 186 0.05 11.57 -1.51
N GLY A 187 -0.92 10.73 -1.90
CA GLY A 187 -1.11 10.34 -3.30
C GLY A 187 -1.51 11.50 -4.23
N LYS A 188 -2.14 12.55 -3.68
CA LYS A 188 -2.52 13.77 -4.42
C LYS A 188 -1.41 14.83 -4.47
N ALA A 189 -0.39 14.72 -3.62
CA ALA A 189 0.72 15.65 -3.60
C ALA A 189 1.63 15.46 -4.83
N GLU A 190 2.40 16.50 -5.18
CA GLU A 190 3.45 16.39 -6.21
C GLU A 190 4.46 15.31 -5.81
N GLN A 191 4.67 14.32 -6.68
CA GLN A 191 5.46 13.11 -6.41
C GLN A 191 6.97 13.40 -6.45
N THR A 192 7.46 14.20 -5.52
CA THR A 192 8.90 14.40 -5.29
C THR A 192 9.50 13.18 -4.58
N GLU A 193 10.84 13.05 -4.60
CA GLU A 193 11.55 11.97 -3.89
C GLU A 193 11.18 11.91 -2.40
N ASP A 194 11.09 13.06 -1.72
CA ASP A 194 10.69 13.15 -0.31
C ASP A 194 9.24 12.69 -0.08
N VAL A 195 8.33 13.00 -1.00
CA VAL A 195 6.93 12.57 -0.93
C VAL A 195 6.80 11.06 -1.12
N VAL A 196 7.49 10.50 -2.12
CA VAL A 196 7.53 9.05 -2.37
C VAL A 196 8.10 8.30 -1.17
N LYS A 197 9.21 8.80 -0.60
CA LYS A 197 9.80 8.25 0.62
C LYS A 197 8.83 8.30 1.79
N THR A 198 8.22 9.45 2.04
CA THR A 198 7.27 9.60 3.15
C THR A 198 6.06 8.68 2.99
N LYS A 199 5.58 8.46 1.76
CA LYS A 199 4.53 7.49 1.48
C LYS A 199 4.95 6.08 1.89
N SER A 200 6.16 5.66 1.51
CA SER A 200 6.72 4.36 1.91
C SER A 200 6.88 4.25 3.43
N ASP A 201 7.30 5.33 4.10
CA ASP A 201 7.44 5.36 5.56
C ASP A 201 6.06 5.23 6.26
N ILE A 202 5.00 5.85 5.73
CA ILE A 202 3.61 5.72 6.21
C ILE A 202 3.13 4.26 6.06
N GLU A 203 3.36 3.65 4.90
CA GLU A 203 2.99 2.26 4.63
C GLU A 203 3.74 1.30 5.55
N GLY A 204 5.06 1.47 5.68
CA GLY A 204 5.91 0.66 6.57
C GLY A 204 5.53 0.78 8.04
N LEU A 205 5.26 2.00 8.52
CA LEU A 205 4.80 2.25 9.90
C LEU A 205 3.47 1.54 10.18
N PHE A 206 2.52 1.62 9.26
CA PHE A 206 1.21 0.99 9.42
C PHE A 206 1.33 -0.54 9.44
N ILE A 207 2.09 -1.15 8.53
CA ILE A 207 2.31 -2.59 8.48
C ILE A 207 2.95 -3.09 9.79
N THR A 208 3.98 -2.41 10.28
CA THR A 208 4.71 -2.82 11.49
C THR A 208 3.92 -2.58 12.78
N SER A 209 2.88 -1.75 12.74
CA SER A 209 2.05 -1.44 13.91
C SER A 209 1.16 -2.61 14.37
N GLN A 210 0.90 -3.58 13.48
CA GLN A 210 -0.04 -4.71 13.68
C GLN A 210 -1.50 -4.28 13.94
N VAL A 211 -1.86 -3.03 13.71
CA VAL A 211 -3.25 -2.53 13.84
C VAL A 211 -4.15 -3.17 12.79
N ALA A 212 -3.63 -3.41 11.59
CA ALA A 212 -4.32 -4.06 10.48
C ALA A 212 -4.40 -5.59 10.64
N SER A 213 -4.75 -6.09 11.81
CA SER A 213 -5.06 -7.50 11.96
C SER A 213 -6.32 -7.87 11.16
N CYS A 214 -6.43 -9.14 10.76
CA CYS A 214 -7.58 -9.59 9.98
C CYS A 214 -8.91 -9.30 10.69
N ASP A 215 -8.97 -9.55 12.01
CA ASP A 215 -10.16 -9.30 12.81
C ASP A 215 -10.55 -7.82 12.83
N ASN A 216 -9.59 -6.93 12.99
CA ASN A 216 -9.82 -5.48 12.95
C ASN A 216 -10.33 -5.03 11.57
N LEU A 217 -9.75 -5.57 10.48
CA LEU A 217 -10.18 -5.24 9.12
C LEU A 217 -11.59 -5.77 8.84
N ILE A 218 -11.94 -6.98 9.28
CA ILE A 218 -13.28 -7.54 9.15
C ILE A 218 -14.29 -6.70 9.93
N ALA A 219 -14.00 -6.37 11.19
CA ALA A 219 -14.88 -5.56 12.03
C ALA A 219 -15.14 -4.17 11.43
N LEU A 220 -14.10 -3.54 10.85
CA LEU A 220 -14.19 -2.22 10.23
C LEU A 220 -14.98 -2.25 8.93
N PHE A 221 -14.64 -3.19 8.03
CA PHE A 221 -15.14 -3.14 6.66
C PHE A 221 -16.48 -3.86 6.45
N THR A 222 -16.83 -4.85 7.28
CA THR A 222 -18.11 -5.56 7.12
C THR A 222 -19.32 -4.62 7.14
N PRO A 223 -19.55 -3.77 8.16
CA PRO A 223 -20.69 -2.88 8.17
C PRO A 223 -20.66 -1.84 7.04
N ARG A 224 -19.49 -1.39 6.62
CA ARG A 224 -19.35 -0.43 5.52
C ARG A 224 -19.71 -1.05 4.19
N TYR A 225 -19.23 -2.29 3.93
CA TYR A 225 -19.55 -3.01 2.71
C TYR A 225 -21.03 -3.42 2.62
N GLU A 226 -21.63 -3.82 3.75
CA GLU A 226 -23.06 -4.14 3.81
C GLU A 226 -23.95 -2.93 3.56
N ALA A 227 -23.51 -1.73 3.99
CA ALA A 227 -24.22 -0.48 3.75
C ALA A 227 -24.18 -0.03 2.28
N ASP A 228 -23.10 -0.32 1.55
CA ASP A 228 -22.91 0.05 0.13
C ASP A 228 -22.11 -1.02 -0.63
N PRO A 229 -22.73 -2.18 -0.98
CA PRO A 229 -22.05 -3.29 -1.65
C PRO A 229 -21.62 -2.98 -3.09
N GLU A 230 -22.19 -1.93 -3.69
CA GLU A 230 -21.90 -1.53 -5.06
C GLU A 230 -20.67 -0.60 -5.17
N ASN A 231 -20.11 -0.16 -4.05
CA ASN A 231 -18.97 0.75 -4.00
C ASN A 231 -17.66 0.08 -4.40
N VAL A 232 -17.23 0.34 -5.62
CA VAL A 232 -15.98 -0.23 -6.20
C VAL A 232 -14.74 0.27 -5.47
N GLU A 233 -14.70 1.54 -5.05
CA GLU A 233 -13.58 2.11 -4.32
C GLU A 233 -13.42 1.43 -2.96
N LEU A 234 -14.50 1.26 -2.22
CA LEU A 234 -14.51 0.52 -0.96
C LEU A 234 -14.06 -0.93 -1.16
N ALA A 235 -14.58 -1.63 -2.18
CA ALA A 235 -14.17 -2.98 -2.50
C ALA A 235 -12.67 -3.07 -2.82
N THR A 236 -12.14 -2.11 -3.59
CA THR A 236 -10.71 -2.03 -3.92
C THR A 236 -9.85 -1.81 -2.66
N ASN A 237 -10.29 -0.95 -1.74
CA ASN A 237 -9.60 -0.70 -0.47
C ASN A 237 -9.59 -1.95 0.42
N ILE A 238 -10.72 -2.66 0.51
CA ILE A 238 -10.82 -3.94 1.24
C ILE A 238 -9.81 -4.95 0.66
N VAL A 239 -9.79 -5.13 -0.66
CA VAL A 239 -8.87 -6.08 -1.33
C VAL A 239 -7.41 -5.72 -1.09
N LYS A 240 -7.04 -4.45 -1.20
CA LYS A 240 -5.66 -4.00 -0.94
C LYS A 240 -5.22 -4.26 0.50
N MET A 241 -6.06 -3.96 1.47
CA MET A 241 -5.70 -4.11 2.89
C MET A 241 -5.73 -5.57 3.33
N MET A 242 -6.81 -6.29 3.06
CA MET A 242 -6.95 -7.68 3.47
C MET A 242 -6.06 -8.63 2.64
N GLY A 243 -5.82 -8.32 1.36
CA GLY A 243 -4.95 -9.09 0.47
C GLY A 243 -3.49 -9.14 0.93
N ASN A 244 -3.02 -8.09 1.60
CA ASN A 244 -1.67 -7.98 2.15
C ASN A 244 -1.56 -8.45 3.62
N THR A 245 -2.68 -8.84 4.25
CA THR A 245 -2.72 -9.31 5.63
C THR A 245 -2.77 -10.84 5.65
N GLU A 246 -1.81 -11.46 6.31
CA GLU A 246 -1.69 -12.92 6.39
C GLU A 246 -2.97 -13.55 6.95
N GLY A 247 -3.47 -14.59 6.27
CA GLY A 247 -4.68 -15.33 6.67
C GLY A 247 -6.01 -14.61 6.40
N CYS A 248 -5.99 -13.34 5.96
CA CYS A 248 -7.19 -12.54 5.78
C CYS A 248 -7.91 -12.74 4.44
N GLN A 249 -7.31 -13.48 3.53
CA GLN A 249 -7.85 -13.71 2.17
C GLN A 249 -8.95 -14.79 2.14
N ASN A 250 -9.07 -15.59 3.20
CA ASN A 250 -9.99 -16.75 3.26
C ASN A 250 -11.32 -16.44 3.95
N ASN A 251 -11.85 -15.22 3.81
CA ASN A 251 -13.14 -14.85 4.43
C ASN A 251 -14.15 -14.33 3.40
N GLY A 252 -15.43 -14.34 3.80
CA GLY A 252 -16.54 -13.97 2.92
C GLY A 252 -16.54 -12.52 2.47
N LEU A 253 -16.03 -11.58 3.28
CA LEU A 253 -15.93 -10.17 2.92
C LEU A 253 -14.91 -9.96 1.81
N PHE A 254 -13.72 -10.56 1.96
CA PHE A 254 -12.66 -10.48 0.95
C PHE A 254 -13.14 -11.03 -0.41
N LEU A 255 -13.84 -12.19 -0.38
CA LEU A 255 -14.42 -12.78 -1.59
C LEU A 255 -15.37 -11.81 -2.30
N LYS A 256 -16.33 -11.24 -1.55
CA LYS A 256 -17.31 -10.29 -2.11
C LYS A 256 -16.62 -9.07 -2.69
N ALA A 257 -15.65 -8.51 -1.98
CA ALA A 257 -14.90 -7.34 -2.40
C ALA A 257 -14.05 -7.59 -3.66
N VAL A 258 -13.32 -8.72 -3.71
CA VAL A 258 -12.54 -9.11 -4.90
C VAL A 258 -13.44 -9.33 -6.11
N THR A 259 -14.58 -10.02 -5.92
CA THR A 259 -15.55 -10.25 -7.00
C THR A 259 -16.11 -8.94 -7.53
N LYS A 260 -16.46 -8.00 -6.64
CA LYS A 260 -16.95 -6.68 -7.03
C LYS A 260 -15.90 -5.87 -7.79
N MET A 261 -14.67 -5.81 -7.26
CA MET A 261 -13.56 -5.12 -7.90
C MET A 261 -13.27 -5.70 -9.29
N HIS A 262 -13.20 -7.03 -9.41
CA HIS A 262 -12.91 -7.71 -10.66
C HIS A 262 -14.01 -7.51 -11.71
N THR A 263 -15.28 -7.49 -11.28
CA THR A 263 -16.41 -7.25 -12.18
C THR A 263 -16.42 -5.83 -12.76
N ALA A 264 -15.99 -4.85 -11.96
CA ALA A 264 -15.94 -3.44 -12.36
C ALA A 264 -14.70 -3.13 -13.20
N GLU A 265 -13.53 -3.57 -12.74
CA GLU A 265 -12.22 -3.34 -13.35
C GLU A 265 -11.38 -4.62 -13.30
N PRO A 266 -11.54 -5.52 -14.28
CA PRO A 266 -10.72 -6.73 -14.34
C PRO A 266 -9.23 -6.40 -14.44
N SER A 267 -8.41 -7.10 -13.66
CA SER A 267 -6.95 -6.97 -13.68
C SER A 267 -6.28 -8.31 -13.39
N ALA A 268 -4.99 -8.45 -13.75
CA ALA A 268 -4.22 -9.64 -13.41
C ALA A 268 -4.24 -9.94 -11.91
N ALA A 269 -4.12 -8.90 -11.08
CA ALA A 269 -4.15 -9.04 -9.62
C ALA A 269 -5.51 -9.53 -9.11
N SER A 270 -6.62 -8.96 -9.58
CA SER A 270 -7.97 -9.38 -9.15
C SER A 270 -8.29 -10.81 -9.62
N ALA A 271 -7.94 -11.17 -10.85
CA ALA A 271 -8.08 -12.54 -11.36
C ALA A 271 -7.24 -13.54 -10.53
N TYR A 272 -5.99 -13.17 -10.18
CA TYR A 272 -5.14 -14.01 -9.34
C TYR A 272 -5.71 -14.21 -7.92
N TYR A 273 -6.29 -13.18 -7.29
CA TYR A 273 -6.97 -13.34 -6.01
C TYR A 273 -8.19 -14.27 -6.11
N LEU A 274 -8.98 -14.16 -7.19
CA LEU A 274 -10.10 -15.07 -7.43
C LEU A 274 -9.61 -16.52 -7.65
N TYR A 275 -8.51 -16.71 -8.39
CA TYR A 275 -7.86 -18.02 -8.48
C TYR A 275 -7.55 -18.58 -7.09
N LYS A 276 -6.81 -17.83 -6.26
CA LYS A 276 -6.43 -18.29 -4.89
C LYS A 276 -7.66 -18.69 -4.08
N LEU A 277 -8.70 -17.89 -4.14
CA LEU A 277 -9.93 -18.13 -3.44
C LEU A 277 -10.65 -19.42 -3.90
N HIS A 278 -10.85 -19.59 -5.22
CA HIS A 278 -11.50 -20.78 -5.76
C HIS A 278 -10.62 -22.03 -5.57
N ALA A 279 -9.30 -21.87 -5.61
CA ALA A 279 -8.37 -22.95 -5.28
C ALA A 279 -8.47 -23.41 -3.81
N SER A 280 -8.68 -22.49 -2.87
CA SER A 280 -8.87 -22.81 -1.45
C SER A 280 -10.20 -23.52 -1.15
N LYS A 281 -11.16 -23.45 -2.09
CA LYS A 281 -12.47 -24.11 -2.02
C LYS A 281 -12.54 -25.40 -2.84
N ASP A 282 -11.42 -25.86 -3.39
CA ASP A 282 -11.33 -27.02 -4.29
C ASP A 282 -12.19 -26.91 -5.57
N GLU A 283 -12.55 -25.67 -5.96
CA GLU A 283 -13.29 -25.37 -7.19
C GLU A 283 -12.36 -25.33 -8.40
N SER A 284 -11.74 -26.46 -8.72
CA SER A 284 -10.59 -26.54 -9.63
C SER A 284 -10.82 -25.95 -11.01
N GLY A 285 -11.98 -26.15 -11.62
CA GLY A 285 -12.29 -25.59 -12.95
C GLY A 285 -12.31 -24.07 -12.95
N THR A 286 -12.93 -23.47 -11.94
CA THR A 286 -13.04 -22.02 -11.78
C THR A 286 -11.68 -21.41 -11.41
N ALA A 287 -10.93 -22.06 -10.54
CA ALA A 287 -9.59 -21.64 -10.15
C ALA A 287 -8.65 -21.55 -11.36
N VAL A 288 -8.61 -22.62 -12.18
CA VAL A 288 -7.79 -22.64 -13.41
C VAL A 288 -8.21 -21.53 -14.37
N LYS A 289 -9.52 -21.32 -14.57
CA LYS A 289 -10.03 -20.25 -15.44
C LYS A 289 -9.50 -18.86 -15.01
N TYR A 290 -9.58 -18.53 -13.73
CA TYR A 290 -9.10 -17.24 -13.23
C TYR A 290 -7.58 -17.08 -13.31
N LEU A 291 -6.81 -18.16 -13.12
CA LEU A 291 -5.35 -18.06 -13.28
C LEU A 291 -4.94 -17.94 -14.76
N GLU A 292 -5.65 -18.61 -15.67
CA GLU A 292 -5.49 -18.42 -17.12
C GLU A 292 -5.89 -17.00 -17.54
N GLU A 293 -6.94 -16.43 -16.94
CA GLU A 293 -7.33 -15.04 -17.14
C GLU A 293 -6.27 -14.05 -16.64
N ALA A 294 -5.71 -14.27 -15.44
CA ALA A 294 -4.62 -13.45 -14.93
C ALA A 294 -3.42 -13.44 -15.88
N LEU A 295 -3.06 -14.61 -16.45
CA LEU A 295 -1.99 -14.77 -17.43
C LEU A 295 -2.25 -14.11 -18.79
N ALA A 296 -3.51 -13.83 -19.13
CA ALA A 296 -3.90 -13.18 -20.40
C ALA A 296 -3.69 -11.67 -20.38
N PHE A 297 -3.50 -11.04 -19.22
CA PHE A 297 -3.24 -9.60 -19.14
C PHE A 297 -1.87 -9.24 -19.74
N PRO A 298 -1.81 -8.21 -20.61
CA PRO A 298 -0.62 -7.88 -21.39
C PRO A 298 0.50 -7.24 -20.56
N ASP A 299 0.15 -6.57 -19.47
CA ASP A 299 1.01 -5.75 -18.62
C ASP A 299 1.84 -6.55 -17.61
N LEU A 300 1.65 -7.88 -17.55
CA LEU A 300 2.48 -8.73 -16.70
C LEU A 300 3.91 -8.84 -17.24
N ASP A 301 4.89 -8.65 -16.36
CA ASP A 301 6.30 -8.92 -16.66
C ASP A 301 6.58 -10.44 -16.84
N SER A 302 7.70 -10.76 -17.48
CA SER A 302 8.07 -12.16 -17.80
C SER A 302 8.25 -13.01 -16.55
N GLN A 303 8.79 -12.46 -15.47
CA GLN A 303 9.01 -13.17 -14.23
C GLN A 303 7.68 -13.54 -13.56
N THR A 304 6.74 -12.58 -13.49
CA THR A 304 5.39 -12.82 -12.95
C THR A 304 4.64 -13.83 -13.81
N LYS A 305 4.74 -13.77 -15.16
CA LYS A 305 4.17 -14.76 -16.07
C LYS A 305 4.73 -16.16 -15.79
N ALA A 306 6.04 -16.28 -15.65
CA ALA A 306 6.69 -17.56 -15.34
C ALA A 306 6.20 -18.13 -14.00
N ASN A 307 6.12 -17.30 -12.96
CA ASN A 307 5.64 -17.72 -11.64
C ASN A 307 4.18 -18.18 -11.67
N TYR A 308 3.30 -17.44 -12.33
CA TYR A 308 1.88 -17.85 -12.49
C TYR A 308 1.75 -19.13 -13.31
N GLN A 309 2.57 -19.33 -14.32
CA GLN A 309 2.60 -20.59 -15.10
C GLN A 309 3.09 -21.78 -14.26
N LEU A 310 4.11 -21.60 -13.40
CA LEU A 310 4.54 -22.66 -12.46
C LEU A 310 3.44 -23.00 -11.46
N GLU A 311 2.74 -21.98 -10.96
CA GLU A 311 1.64 -22.18 -10.03
C GLU A 311 0.47 -22.90 -10.71
N LEU A 312 0.12 -22.52 -11.94
CA LEU A 312 -0.87 -23.20 -12.76
C LEU A 312 -0.50 -24.66 -13.00
N ALA A 313 0.77 -24.95 -13.34
CA ALA A 313 1.26 -26.29 -13.52
C ALA A 313 1.11 -27.12 -12.23
N THR A 314 1.54 -26.57 -11.10
CA THR A 314 1.47 -27.22 -9.80
C THR A 314 0.02 -27.51 -9.39
N TYR A 315 -0.88 -26.55 -9.58
CA TYR A 315 -2.30 -26.70 -9.28
C TYR A 315 -2.98 -27.74 -10.18
N CYS A 316 -2.67 -27.72 -11.49
CA CYS A 316 -3.18 -28.67 -12.45
C CYS A 316 -2.70 -30.11 -12.18
N ILE A 317 -1.46 -30.32 -11.67
CA ILE A 317 -0.97 -31.62 -11.21
C ILE A 317 -1.87 -32.15 -10.09
N LYS A 318 -2.11 -31.34 -9.06
CA LYS A 318 -2.96 -31.70 -7.90
C LYS A 318 -4.40 -32.05 -8.33
N SER A 319 -4.89 -31.36 -9.36
CA SER A 319 -6.24 -31.54 -9.90
C SER A 319 -6.34 -32.61 -11.00
N GLY A 320 -5.26 -33.36 -11.31
CA GLY A 320 -5.24 -34.42 -12.32
C GLY A 320 -5.27 -33.94 -13.78
N MET A 321 -5.08 -32.64 -14.03
CA MET A 321 -5.12 -32.00 -15.37
C MET A 321 -3.72 -32.03 -16.01
N ASN A 322 -3.14 -33.20 -16.23
CA ASN A 322 -1.74 -33.40 -16.63
C ASN A 322 -1.36 -32.67 -17.93
N GLY A 323 -2.23 -32.65 -18.94
CA GLY A 323 -1.97 -31.92 -20.20
C GLY A 323 -1.80 -30.41 -19.98
N LYS A 324 -2.73 -29.78 -19.23
CA LYS A 324 -2.61 -28.36 -18.88
C LYS A 324 -1.37 -28.09 -18.02
N ALA A 325 -1.07 -28.97 -17.07
CA ALA A 325 0.12 -28.86 -16.22
C ALA A 325 1.42 -28.86 -17.05
N PHE A 326 1.51 -29.78 -18.02
CA PHE A 326 2.65 -29.86 -18.94
C PHE A 326 2.82 -28.57 -19.77
N ASP A 327 1.72 -28.09 -20.38
CA ASP A 327 1.76 -26.86 -21.19
C ASP A 327 2.14 -25.63 -20.36
N ALA A 328 1.60 -25.52 -19.14
CA ALA A 328 1.93 -24.43 -18.23
C ALA A 328 3.41 -24.47 -17.80
N ALA A 329 3.91 -25.63 -17.39
CA ALA A 329 5.32 -25.78 -17.02
C ALA A 329 6.27 -25.46 -18.18
N ARG A 330 5.92 -25.87 -19.42
CA ARG A 330 6.71 -25.53 -20.62
C ARG A 330 6.77 -24.01 -20.85
N LYS A 331 5.61 -23.33 -20.77
CA LYS A 331 5.55 -21.87 -20.91
C LYS A 331 6.35 -21.14 -19.81
N ALA A 332 6.33 -21.66 -18.57
CA ALA A 332 7.13 -21.09 -17.50
C ALA A 332 8.63 -21.10 -17.84
N ALA A 333 9.14 -22.20 -18.41
CA ALA A 333 10.54 -22.33 -18.84
C ALA A 333 10.91 -21.38 -20.00
N GLU A 334 9.91 -21.01 -20.83
CA GLU A 334 10.09 -20.07 -21.95
C GLU A 334 10.12 -18.61 -21.48
N PHE A 335 9.35 -18.25 -20.44
CA PHE A 335 9.23 -16.88 -19.98
C PHE A 335 10.42 -16.38 -19.13
N ASP A 336 11.02 -17.27 -18.33
CA ASP A 336 12.12 -16.88 -17.44
C ASP A 336 13.15 -18.00 -17.27
N PRO A 337 14.41 -17.78 -17.72
CA PRO A 337 15.50 -18.73 -17.55
C PRO A 337 15.74 -19.16 -16.09
N ALA A 338 15.51 -18.27 -15.12
CA ALA A 338 15.68 -18.60 -13.69
C ALA A 338 14.69 -19.65 -13.20
N ASN A 339 13.57 -19.82 -13.87
CA ASN A 339 12.53 -20.79 -13.54
C ASN A 339 12.64 -22.11 -14.33
N GLN A 340 13.60 -22.24 -15.27
CA GLN A 340 13.73 -23.42 -16.11
C GLN A 340 13.96 -24.71 -15.32
N GLY A 341 14.81 -24.68 -14.30
CA GLY A 341 15.06 -25.84 -13.43
C GLY A 341 13.79 -26.38 -12.81
N LYS A 342 13.02 -25.51 -12.18
CA LYS A 342 11.73 -25.86 -11.55
C LYS A 342 10.70 -26.33 -12.57
N ALA A 343 10.61 -25.68 -13.72
CA ALA A 343 9.70 -26.05 -14.79
C ALA A 343 10.01 -27.45 -15.34
N TYR A 344 11.27 -27.74 -15.64
CA TYR A 344 11.69 -29.06 -16.11
C TYR A 344 11.49 -30.14 -15.06
N TYR A 345 11.71 -29.83 -13.79
CA TYR A 345 11.41 -30.76 -12.68
C TYR A 345 9.93 -31.14 -12.65
N LEU A 346 9.02 -30.14 -12.73
CA LEU A 346 7.58 -30.38 -12.82
C LEU A 346 7.23 -31.22 -14.04
N ILE A 347 7.76 -30.91 -15.22
CA ILE A 347 7.52 -31.71 -16.42
C ILE A 347 7.97 -33.16 -16.22
N GLY A 348 9.15 -33.37 -15.64
CA GLY A 348 9.65 -34.71 -15.34
C GLY A 348 8.74 -35.49 -14.39
N THR A 349 8.20 -34.82 -13.36
CA THR A 349 7.24 -35.45 -12.42
C THR A 349 5.90 -35.75 -13.06
N ILE A 350 5.38 -34.86 -13.93
CA ILE A 350 4.13 -35.11 -14.69
C ILE A 350 4.27 -36.34 -15.55
N TRP A 351 5.35 -36.45 -16.36
CA TRP A 351 5.59 -37.57 -17.20
C TRP A 351 5.80 -38.85 -16.39
N GLY A 352 6.46 -38.81 -15.24
CA GLY A 352 6.65 -39.95 -14.35
C GLY A 352 5.36 -40.47 -13.70
N ALA A 353 4.34 -39.59 -13.54
CA ALA A 353 3.07 -39.95 -12.91
C ALA A 353 1.97 -40.40 -13.88
N VAL A 354 2.06 -40.02 -15.16
CA VAL A 354 1.02 -40.34 -16.14
C VAL A 354 1.05 -41.82 -16.51
N ARG A 355 -0.13 -42.41 -16.71
CA ARG A 355 -0.28 -43.80 -17.19
C ARG A 355 -0.55 -43.77 -18.69
N CYS A 356 0.32 -44.43 -19.45
CA CYS A 356 0.18 -44.58 -20.89
C CYS A 356 -0.56 -45.88 -21.24
N GLY A 357 -1.22 -45.89 -22.39
CA GLY A 357 -1.79 -47.07 -22.99
C GLY A 357 -0.80 -47.74 -23.95
N GLY A 358 -1.28 -48.78 -24.65
CA GLY A 358 -0.52 -49.48 -25.67
C GLY A 358 0.09 -50.80 -25.19
N ASN A 359 1.15 -51.28 -25.88
CA ASN A 359 1.89 -52.48 -25.53
C ASN A 359 2.75 -52.28 -24.27
N GLU A 360 3.47 -53.31 -23.82
CA GLU A 360 4.25 -53.29 -22.57
C GLU A 360 5.37 -52.25 -22.59
N VAL A 361 5.96 -51.97 -23.75
CA VAL A 361 6.99 -50.94 -23.90
C VAL A 361 6.38 -49.54 -23.91
N GLU A 362 5.31 -49.37 -24.67
CA GLU A 362 4.60 -48.07 -24.77
C GLU A 362 4.06 -47.59 -23.42
N ARG A 363 3.56 -48.54 -22.60
CA ARG A 363 3.08 -48.22 -21.23
C ARG A 363 4.17 -47.62 -20.31
N ARG A 364 5.44 -47.87 -20.63
CA ARG A 364 6.61 -47.45 -19.83
C ARG A 364 7.44 -46.36 -20.51
N ALA A 365 7.09 -45.97 -21.73
CA ALA A 365 7.81 -44.96 -22.51
C ALA A 365 7.78 -43.58 -21.88
N ASN A 366 6.78 -43.27 -21.05
CA ASN A 366 6.70 -42.04 -20.28
C ASN A 366 7.91 -41.80 -19.35
N TYR A 367 8.51 -42.89 -18.82
CA TYR A 367 9.67 -42.78 -17.94
C TYR A 367 10.93 -42.31 -18.68
N TRP A 368 11.08 -42.61 -19.97
CA TRP A 368 12.17 -42.06 -20.78
C TRP A 368 12.09 -40.52 -20.84
N VAL A 369 10.90 -40.01 -21.14
CA VAL A 369 10.65 -38.55 -21.20
C VAL A 369 10.84 -37.92 -19.81
N ALA A 370 10.32 -38.56 -18.77
CA ALA A 370 10.47 -38.10 -17.40
C ALA A 370 11.95 -37.87 -17.03
N VAL A 371 12.79 -38.88 -17.34
CA VAL A 371 14.24 -38.81 -17.06
C VAL A 371 14.93 -37.73 -17.89
N ASP A 372 14.55 -37.56 -19.15
CA ASP A 372 15.11 -36.46 -19.98
C ASP A 372 14.89 -35.07 -19.36
N TYR A 373 13.66 -34.82 -18.88
CA TYR A 373 13.35 -33.53 -18.25
C TYR A 373 14.00 -33.37 -16.88
N LEU A 374 14.11 -34.45 -16.08
CA LEU A 374 14.84 -34.40 -14.80
C LEU A 374 16.35 -34.14 -15.00
N GLN A 375 16.94 -34.65 -16.09
CA GLN A 375 18.33 -34.30 -16.45
C GLN A 375 18.48 -32.85 -16.84
N LYS A 376 17.52 -32.28 -17.61
CA LYS A 376 17.47 -30.86 -17.93
C LYS A 376 17.26 -30.01 -16.66
N ALA A 377 16.43 -30.44 -15.74
CA ALA A 377 16.16 -29.73 -14.49
C ALA A 377 17.43 -29.55 -13.65
N LYS A 378 18.18 -30.63 -13.39
CA LYS A 378 19.41 -30.55 -12.60
C LYS A 378 20.57 -29.81 -13.33
N ALA A 379 20.52 -29.77 -14.66
CA ALA A 379 21.48 -29.01 -15.45
C ALA A 379 21.17 -27.48 -15.41
N ALA A 380 19.89 -27.11 -15.29
CA ALA A 380 19.46 -25.73 -15.20
C ALA A 380 19.49 -25.19 -13.75
N ASP A 381 19.33 -26.05 -12.74
CA ASP A 381 19.34 -25.69 -11.33
C ASP A 381 20.01 -26.80 -10.50
N GLU A 382 21.25 -26.53 -10.08
CA GLU A 382 22.08 -27.48 -9.32
C GLU A 382 21.43 -27.87 -7.97
N SER A 383 20.63 -26.99 -7.36
CA SER A 383 19.93 -27.26 -6.11
C SER A 383 18.95 -28.42 -6.20
N LEU A 384 18.44 -28.74 -7.39
CA LEU A 384 17.50 -29.83 -7.66
C LEU A 384 18.21 -31.18 -7.91
N THR A 385 19.55 -31.23 -7.91
CA THR A 385 20.32 -32.43 -8.29
C THR A 385 19.96 -33.66 -7.47
N ALA A 386 19.83 -33.50 -6.15
CA ALA A 386 19.51 -34.62 -5.25
C ALA A 386 18.12 -35.22 -5.53
N ASP A 387 17.10 -34.36 -5.65
CA ASP A 387 15.73 -34.77 -5.91
C ASP A 387 15.56 -35.35 -7.32
N CYS A 388 16.20 -34.74 -8.32
CA CYS A 388 16.22 -35.29 -9.68
C CYS A 388 16.86 -36.68 -9.73
N ASN A 389 18.01 -36.87 -9.10
CA ASN A 389 18.69 -38.16 -9.10
C ASN A 389 17.86 -39.25 -8.40
N LYS A 390 17.16 -38.93 -7.32
CA LYS A 390 16.23 -39.83 -6.63
C LYS A 390 15.09 -40.28 -7.56
N LEU A 391 14.46 -39.35 -8.27
CA LEU A 391 13.38 -39.66 -9.22
C LEU A 391 13.91 -40.43 -10.46
N ILE A 392 15.06 -40.05 -11.00
CA ILE A 392 15.71 -40.74 -12.12
C ILE A 392 15.97 -42.19 -11.73
N GLY A 393 16.51 -42.47 -10.54
CA GLY A 393 16.71 -43.80 -10.04
C GLY A 393 15.39 -44.58 -9.95
N SER A 394 14.32 -43.97 -9.41
CA SER A 394 13.01 -44.59 -9.30
C SER A 394 12.36 -44.91 -10.65
N TYR A 395 12.51 -44.02 -11.65
CA TYR A 395 11.90 -44.21 -12.96
C TYR A 395 12.70 -45.16 -13.86
N SER A 396 14.02 -45.22 -13.73
CA SER A 396 14.88 -46.07 -14.54
C SER A 396 14.64 -47.58 -14.32
N VAL A 397 14.10 -47.98 -13.16
CA VAL A 397 13.75 -49.37 -12.89
C VAL A 397 12.60 -49.89 -13.75
N TYR A 398 11.81 -48.98 -14.32
CA TYR A 398 10.69 -49.33 -15.20
C TYR A 398 11.06 -49.43 -16.68
N TYR A 399 12.31 -49.21 -17.07
CA TYR A 399 12.73 -49.37 -18.46
C TYR A 399 12.51 -50.81 -18.92
N PRO A 400 12.10 -51.02 -20.18
CA PRO A 400 11.94 -52.38 -20.71
C PRO A 400 13.28 -53.12 -20.80
N GLN A 401 13.25 -54.41 -20.71
CA GLN A 401 14.40 -55.27 -21.04
C GLN A 401 14.72 -55.09 -22.53
N LYS A 402 16.01 -55.21 -22.91
CA LYS A 402 16.43 -55.13 -24.31
C LYS A 402 15.72 -56.10 -25.23
N ALA A 403 15.54 -57.34 -24.79
CA ALA A 403 14.82 -58.39 -25.54
C ALA A 403 13.33 -58.06 -25.70
N GLU A 404 12.70 -57.49 -24.66
CA GLU A 404 11.30 -57.07 -24.65
C GLU A 404 11.05 -55.90 -25.64
N ALA A 405 11.95 -54.92 -25.67
CA ALA A 405 11.86 -53.79 -26.62
C ALA A 405 12.04 -54.26 -28.07
N PHE A 406 12.97 -55.18 -28.30
CA PHE A 406 13.23 -55.73 -29.61
C PHE A 406 12.03 -56.49 -30.21
N MET A 407 11.20 -57.14 -29.38
CA MET A 407 9.96 -57.81 -29.85
C MET A 407 8.93 -56.85 -30.46
N TYR A 408 9.07 -55.54 -30.23
CA TYR A 408 8.21 -54.48 -30.78
C TYR A 408 8.94 -53.58 -31.77
N ASP A 409 10.07 -54.04 -32.34
CA ASP A 409 10.94 -53.28 -33.25
C ASP A 409 11.44 -51.96 -32.66
N ILE A 410 11.61 -51.91 -31.32
CA ILE A 410 12.11 -50.74 -30.58
C ILE A 410 13.54 -51.03 -30.16
N VAL A 411 14.48 -50.20 -30.62
CA VAL A 411 15.92 -50.38 -30.40
C VAL A 411 16.45 -49.36 -29.41
N ASP A 412 17.29 -49.79 -28.46
CA ASP A 412 17.96 -48.93 -27.51
C ASP A 412 18.76 -47.82 -28.22
N GLY A 413 18.63 -46.60 -27.76
CA GLY A 413 19.29 -45.42 -28.34
C GLY A 413 18.54 -44.75 -29.50
N GLN A 414 17.47 -45.36 -30.06
CA GLN A 414 16.69 -44.74 -31.14
C GLN A 414 15.80 -43.59 -30.61
N SER A 415 15.47 -42.68 -31.51
CA SER A 415 14.47 -41.62 -31.22
C SER A 415 13.06 -42.21 -31.20
N TYR A 416 12.27 -41.87 -30.20
CA TYR A 416 10.91 -42.33 -30.00
C TYR A 416 9.96 -41.21 -29.59
N THR A 417 8.78 -41.15 -30.21
CA THR A 417 7.76 -40.15 -29.85
C THR A 417 6.70 -40.79 -28.94
N VAL A 418 6.59 -40.28 -27.73
CA VAL A 418 5.61 -40.70 -26.73
C VAL A 418 4.39 -39.80 -26.79
N ASN A 419 3.20 -40.39 -26.91
CA ASN A 419 1.91 -39.72 -26.81
C ASN A 419 1.16 -40.33 -25.61
N CYS A 420 0.91 -39.55 -24.57
CA CYS A 420 0.35 -40.09 -23.34
C CYS A 420 -0.32 -38.96 -22.53
N GLY A 421 -1.52 -39.22 -22.00
CA GLY A 421 -2.23 -38.30 -21.11
C GLY A 421 -2.50 -36.90 -21.71
N GLY A 422 -2.71 -36.84 -23.04
CA GLY A 422 -2.88 -35.55 -23.75
C GLY A 422 -1.56 -34.81 -24.00
N MET A 423 -0.41 -35.41 -23.69
CA MET A 423 0.91 -34.83 -23.88
C MET A 423 1.68 -35.54 -24.99
N ARG A 424 2.60 -34.83 -25.65
CA ARG A 424 3.48 -35.39 -26.67
C ARG A 424 4.92 -34.94 -26.45
N ALA A 425 5.87 -35.86 -26.49
CA ALA A 425 7.30 -35.56 -26.43
C ALA A 425 8.13 -36.58 -27.20
N THR A 426 9.26 -36.13 -27.73
CA THR A 426 10.27 -36.99 -28.34
C THR A 426 11.39 -37.23 -27.35
N THR A 427 11.82 -38.49 -27.24
CA THR A 427 12.83 -38.97 -26.29
C THR A 427 13.74 -39.99 -26.96
N THR A 428 14.71 -40.48 -26.23
CA THR A 428 15.56 -41.59 -26.63
C THR A 428 15.17 -42.86 -25.87
N VAL A 429 15.00 -43.96 -26.59
CA VAL A 429 14.75 -45.27 -25.99
C VAL A 429 15.88 -45.67 -25.06
N ARG A 430 15.52 -46.15 -23.87
CA ARG A 430 16.46 -46.70 -22.89
C ARG A 430 15.94 -48.06 -22.43
N THR A 431 16.83 -49.02 -22.42
CA THR A 431 16.55 -50.39 -21.93
C THR A 431 17.32 -50.65 -20.65
N GLN A 432 16.85 -51.65 -19.87
CA GLN A 432 17.62 -52.16 -18.73
C GLN A 432 18.91 -52.81 -19.25
N LYS A 433 20.01 -52.67 -18.48
CA LYS A 433 21.31 -53.26 -18.79
C LYS A 433 21.30 -54.78 -18.56
#